data_10d61eba86fd544cea4a8d383a36db18
#
_entry.id   10d61eba86fd544cea4a8d383a36db18
#
_cell.length_a   1.000
_cell.length_b   1.000
_cell.length_c   1.000
_cell.angle_alpha   90.00
_cell.angle_beta   90.00
_cell.angle_gamma   90.00
#
_symmetry.space_group_name_H-M   'P 1'
#
loop_
_entity.id
_entity.type
_entity.pdbx_description
1 polymer ?
#
loop_
_entity_poly.entity_id
_entity_poly.type
_entity_poly.pdbx_seq_one_letter_code
_entity_poly.pdbx_strand_id
1 'polypeptide(L)'
;VVGYAEIALGHSRQITDKLRVGAKLKVLLGIANIDAEVTKGQITLGENSWTGVTNANLQASIKDLTFEMEKKMRGPEGEETEHEYVSGIDDSSWGVNGFGFAVDLGAEYEYDNNWKFSAALLDLGFIGWKTNFMASTNGDRTIDTDTYIFNMDNDEAHSFENEMDRFTEGLAALYELQDNGDQGGRTKALAATMNLGVEYTPDFYNKMSFGLLNSTRFAGKYSWTDFRLSANVAPCKI
;
A
#
# COMPACT_ATOMS: atom_id res chain seq x y z
N VAL A 1 -3.91 -0.73 0.04
CA VAL A 1 -5.01 0.22 0.35
C VAL A 1 -5.76 -0.28 1.57
N VAL A 2 -6.12 0.62 2.51
CA VAL A 2 -6.92 0.26 3.70
C VAL A 2 -8.07 1.26 3.85
N GLY A 3 -9.28 0.73 4.08
CA GLY A 3 -10.49 1.50 4.36
C GLY A 3 -11.10 1.06 5.70
N TYR A 4 -11.35 2.01 6.59
CA TYR A 4 -12.00 1.76 7.89
C TYR A 4 -12.80 2.97 8.33
N ALA A 5 -13.78 2.74 9.22
CA ALA A 5 -14.45 3.79 9.97
C ALA A 5 -13.82 3.92 11.36
N GLU A 6 -13.72 5.15 11.87
CA GLU A 6 -13.11 5.47 13.14
C GLU A 6 -14.15 6.08 14.09
N ILE A 7 -14.19 5.60 15.33
CA ILE A 7 -14.88 6.24 16.44
C ILE A 7 -13.80 6.62 17.44
N ALA A 8 -13.67 7.91 17.75
CA ALA A 8 -12.59 8.40 18.57
C ALA A 8 -13.08 9.24 19.76
N LEU A 9 -12.41 9.08 20.90
CA LEU A 9 -12.57 9.90 22.08
C LEU A 9 -11.23 10.53 22.44
N GLY A 10 -11.17 11.86 22.41
CA GLY A 10 -9.96 12.62 22.72
C GLY A 10 -10.12 13.50 23.95
N HIS A 11 -9.03 13.65 24.68
CA HIS A 11 -8.92 14.59 25.80
C HIS A 11 -7.57 15.30 25.74
N SER A 12 -7.58 16.61 26.02
CA SER A 12 -6.36 17.39 26.19
C SER A 12 -6.42 18.19 27.47
N ARG A 13 -5.29 18.33 28.14
CA ARG A 13 -5.19 19.06 29.40
C ARG A 13 -3.89 19.86 29.46
N GLN A 14 -3.97 21.06 30.00
CA GLN A 14 -2.82 21.83 30.42
C GLN A 14 -2.32 21.28 31.76
N ILE A 15 -1.09 20.79 31.77
CA ILE A 15 -0.45 20.17 32.96
C ILE A 15 0.27 21.22 33.79
N THR A 16 0.93 22.16 33.11
CA THR A 16 1.57 23.34 33.68
C THR A 16 1.25 24.55 32.82
N ASP A 17 1.62 25.75 33.27
CA ASP A 17 1.43 26.97 32.46
C ASP A 17 2.13 26.91 31.09
N LYS A 18 3.11 26.03 30.95
CA LYS A 18 3.93 25.86 29.74
C LYS A 18 3.69 24.55 28.98
N LEU A 19 3.06 23.55 29.59
CA LEU A 19 2.92 22.22 29.02
C LEU A 19 1.44 21.83 28.87
N ARG A 20 1.04 21.56 27.65
CA ARG A 20 -0.23 20.93 27.31
C ARG A 20 0.03 19.54 26.73
N VAL A 21 -0.75 18.56 27.15
CA VAL A 21 -0.72 17.20 26.61
C VAL A 21 -2.12 16.77 26.17
N GLY A 22 -2.16 15.87 25.20
CA GLY A 22 -3.41 15.33 24.69
C GLY A 22 -3.25 13.86 24.32
N ALA A 23 -4.35 13.11 24.45
CA ALA A 23 -4.44 11.75 23.97
C ALA A 23 -5.81 11.52 23.33
N LYS A 24 -5.86 10.65 22.32
CA LYS A 24 -7.08 10.21 21.66
C LYS A 24 -7.04 8.69 21.56
N LEU A 25 -8.12 8.05 21.98
CA LEU A 25 -8.37 6.62 21.82
C LEU A 25 -9.30 6.42 20.63
N LYS A 26 -8.98 5.47 19.77
CA LYS A 26 -9.70 5.18 18.55
C LYS A 26 -10.15 3.72 18.54
N VAL A 27 -11.40 3.51 18.19
CA VAL A 27 -11.95 2.21 17.81
C VAL A 27 -12.10 2.19 16.31
N LEU A 28 -11.58 1.18 15.66
CA LEU A 28 -11.51 1.07 14.21
C LEU A 28 -12.38 -0.08 13.72
N LEU A 29 -13.25 0.22 12.77
CA LEU A 29 -14.11 -0.74 12.09
C LEU A 29 -13.57 -0.92 10.67
N GLY A 30 -12.81 -2.01 10.45
CA GLY A 30 -12.20 -2.30 9.16
C GLY A 30 -13.24 -2.72 8.13
N ILE A 31 -13.26 -2.06 6.98
CA ILE A 31 -14.19 -2.33 5.88
C ILE A 31 -13.49 -3.13 4.80
N ALA A 32 -12.35 -2.66 4.33
CA ALA A 32 -11.57 -3.30 3.28
C ALA A 32 -10.06 -3.07 3.48
N ASN A 33 -9.26 -4.10 3.18
CA ASN A 33 -7.83 -3.95 3.06
C ASN A 33 -7.31 -4.77 1.88
N ILE A 34 -6.61 -4.12 0.96
CA ILE A 34 -6.05 -4.73 -0.23
C ILE A 34 -4.55 -4.43 -0.27
N ASP A 35 -3.75 -5.46 -0.35
CA ASP A 35 -2.30 -5.40 -0.52
C ASP A 35 -1.93 -6.20 -1.77
N ALA A 36 -1.31 -5.53 -2.74
CA ALA A 36 -0.69 -6.16 -3.90
C ALA A 36 0.83 -5.96 -3.82
N GLU A 37 1.56 -7.02 -4.02
CA GLU A 37 3.01 -7.01 -3.94
C GLU A 37 3.62 -7.84 -5.05
N VAL A 38 4.56 -7.24 -5.80
CA VAL A 38 5.47 -7.95 -6.70
C VAL A 38 6.75 -8.19 -5.91
N THR A 39 6.99 -9.43 -5.50
CA THR A 39 8.16 -9.83 -4.70
C THR A 39 9.38 -10.04 -5.55
N LYS A 40 9.18 -10.37 -6.84
CA LYS A 40 10.24 -10.54 -7.83
C LYS A 40 9.76 -10.02 -9.19
N GLY A 41 10.60 -9.22 -9.83
CA GLY A 41 10.42 -8.78 -11.21
C GLY A 41 11.82 -8.61 -11.78
N GLN A 42 12.26 -9.54 -12.62
CA GLN A 42 13.62 -9.57 -13.16
C GLN A 42 13.60 -9.92 -14.65
N ILE A 43 14.38 -9.20 -15.43
CA ILE A 43 14.66 -9.53 -16.83
C ILE A 43 16.17 -9.77 -16.92
N THR A 44 16.56 -10.91 -17.46
CA THR A 44 17.95 -11.27 -17.73
C THR A 44 18.14 -11.29 -19.24
N LEU A 45 19.04 -10.45 -19.74
CA LEU A 45 19.36 -10.35 -21.16
C LEU A 45 20.60 -11.20 -21.46
N GLY A 46 20.46 -12.20 -22.32
CA GLY A 46 21.55 -12.99 -22.89
C GLY A 46 21.91 -12.54 -24.33
N GLU A 47 22.92 -13.12 -24.92
CA GLU A 47 23.33 -12.77 -26.28
C GLU A 47 22.31 -13.19 -27.36
N ASN A 48 21.60 -14.29 -27.13
CA ASN A 48 20.66 -14.86 -28.11
C ASN A 48 19.22 -14.92 -27.57
N SER A 49 19.06 -14.89 -26.27
CA SER A 49 17.74 -14.96 -25.60
C SER A 49 17.67 -14.07 -24.38
N TRP A 50 16.48 -13.86 -23.89
CA TRP A 50 16.24 -13.21 -22.61
C TRP A 50 15.16 -13.93 -21.81
N THR A 51 15.30 -13.88 -20.51
CA THR A 51 14.42 -14.55 -19.57
C THR A 51 13.74 -13.51 -18.66
N GLY A 52 12.42 -13.55 -18.58
CA GLY A 52 11.62 -12.77 -17.63
C GLY A 52 11.18 -13.67 -16.48
N VAL A 53 11.29 -13.15 -15.24
CA VAL A 53 10.81 -13.85 -14.05
C VAL A 53 9.98 -12.90 -13.21
N THR A 54 8.79 -13.33 -12.78
CA THR A 54 7.93 -12.59 -11.86
C THR A 54 7.46 -13.46 -10.73
N ASN A 55 7.19 -12.81 -9.58
CA ASN A 55 6.51 -13.40 -8.45
C ASN A 55 5.66 -12.32 -7.81
N ALA A 56 4.36 -12.55 -7.74
CA ALA A 56 3.40 -11.57 -7.26
C ALA A 56 2.36 -12.22 -6.35
N ASN A 57 1.85 -11.43 -5.43
CA ASN A 57 0.74 -11.81 -4.58
C ASN A 57 -0.23 -10.65 -4.38
N LEU A 58 -1.50 -11.00 -4.22
CA LEU A 58 -2.60 -10.12 -3.86
C LEU A 58 -3.25 -10.68 -2.60
N GLN A 59 -3.44 -9.83 -1.61
CA GLN A 59 -4.17 -10.15 -0.39
C GLN A 59 -5.31 -9.17 -0.22
N ALA A 60 -6.52 -9.66 -0.05
CA ALA A 60 -7.71 -8.86 0.11
C ALA A 60 -8.52 -9.30 1.33
N SER A 61 -8.74 -8.38 2.26
CA SER A 61 -9.58 -8.58 3.44
C SER A 61 -10.84 -7.74 3.26
N ILE A 62 -11.80 -8.28 2.51
CA ILE A 62 -13.10 -7.70 2.23
C ILE A 62 -14.15 -8.74 2.62
N LYS A 63 -15.30 -8.28 3.09
CA LYS A 63 -16.38 -9.17 3.50
C LYS A 63 -16.95 -9.90 2.27
N ASP A 64 -17.14 -11.24 2.40
CA ASP A 64 -17.76 -12.11 1.38
C ASP A 64 -17.11 -11.97 -0.02
N LEU A 65 -15.78 -11.76 -0.07
CA LEU A 65 -15.05 -11.64 -1.33
C LEU A 65 -15.01 -12.98 -2.07
N THR A 66 -15.29 -12.95 -3.36
CA THR A 66 -15.00 -14.04 -4.31
C THR A 66 -14.25 -13.50 -5.51
N PHE A 67 -13.26 -14.25 -6.00
CA PHE A 67 -12.54 -13.89 -7.20
C PHE A 67 -13.29 -14.40 -8.44
N GLU A 68 -13.29 -13.58 -9.49
CA GLU A 68 -13.68 -14.00 -10.82
C GLU A 68 -12.56 -14.82 -11.44
N MET A 69 -12.89 -16.01 -11.91
CA MET A 69 -11.93 -16.93 -12.50
C MET A 69 -12.15 -17.02 -14.00
N GLU A 70 -11.08 -16.91 -14.76
CA GLU A 70 -11.09 -17.12 -16.20
C GLU A 70 -10.22 -18.29 -16.58
N LYS A 71 -10.63 -19.03 -17.62
CA LYS A 71 -9.92 -20.19 -18.15
C LYS A 71 -9.42 -19.91 -19.55
N LYS A 72 -8.18 -20.22 -19.82
CA LYS A 72 -7.57 -20.07 -21.13
C LYS A 72 -6.76 -21.31 -21.50
N MET A 73 -6.95 -21.77 -22.73
CA MET A 73 -6.11 -22.85 -23.29
C MET A 73 -4.78 -22.24 -23.72
N ARG A 74 -3.68 -22.86 -23.33
CA ARG A 74 -2.32 -22.45 -23.70
C ARG A 74 -1.42 -23.64 -23.94
N GLY A 75 -0.48 -23.47 -24.82
CA GLY A 75 0.51 -24.47 -25.20
C GLY A 75 0.70 -24.51 -26.70
N PRO A 76 1.60 -25.32 -27.19
CA PRO A 76 1.73 -25.63 -28.60
C PRO A 76 0.46 -26.26 -29.15
N GLU A 77 0.15 -26.00 -30.41
CA GLU A 77 -1.02 -26.57 -31.09
C GLU A 77 -1.05 -28.11 -30.93
N GLY A 78 -2.14 -28.63 -30.39
CA GLY A 78 -2.32 -30.06 -30.09
C GLY A 78 -1.80 -30.51 -28.72
N GLU A 79 -1.13 -29.65 -27.95
CA GLU A 79 -0.63 -29.90 -26.58
C GLU A 79 -1.14 -28.82 -25.57
N GLU A 80 -2.21 -28.13 -25.94
CA GLU A 80 -2.78 -27.05 -25.13
C GLU A 80 -3.30 -27.55 -23.80
N THR A 81 -3.00 -26.83 -22.74
CA THR A 81 -3.49 -27.08 -21.38
C THR A 81 -4.37 -25.96 -20.90
N GLU A 82 -5.41 -26.29 -20.12
CA GLU A 82 -6.28 -25.32 -19.50
C GLU A 82 -5.56 -24.63 -18.33
N HIS A 83 -5.47 -23.31 -18.40
CA HIS A 83 -4.95 -22.46 -17.34
C HIS A 83 -6.09 -21.63 -16.74
N GLU A 84 -6.29 -21.75 -15.45
CA GLU A 84 -7.26 -20.96 -14.68
C GLU A 84 -6.55 -19.88 -13.90
N TYR A 85 -7.05 -18.65 -13.95
CA TYR A 85 -6.45 -17.49 -13.27
C TYR A 85 -7.50 -16.50 -12.81
N VAL A 86 -7.12 -15.66 -11.83
CA VAL A 86 -7.96 -14.58 -11.32
C VAL A 86 -7.99 -13.44 -12.34
N SER A 87 -9.17 -13.15 -12.90
CA SER A 87 -9.40 -12.04 -13.83
C SER A 87 -9.96 -10.80 -13.13
N GLY A 88 -10.60 -10.97 -11.97
CA GLY A 88 -11.22 -9.86 -11.26
C GLY A 88 -11.82 -10.24 -9.91
N ILE A 89 -12.73 -9.41 -9.45
CA ILE A 89 -13.57 -9.67 -8.28
C ILE A 89 -14.99 -9.91 -8.79
N ASP A 90 -15.53 -11.10 -8.51
CA ASP A 90 -16.87 -11.51 -8.89
C ASP A 90 -17.91 -10.90 -7.95
N ASP A 91 -17.74 -11.10 -6.63
CA ASP A 91 -18.65 -10.57 -5.62
C ASP A 91 -17.91 -10.08 -4.38
N SER A 92 -18.52 -9.12 -3.68
CA SER A 92 -18.09 -8.65 -2.37
C SER A 92 -19.21 -7.90 -1.67
N SER A 93 -19.27 -7.99 -0.35
CA SER A 93 -20.25 -7.28 0.46
C SER A 93 -19.66 -6.08 1.16
N TRP A 94 -20.40 -4.97 1.18
CA TRP A 94 -20.09 -3.86 2.06
C TRP A 94 -20.39 -4.23 3.51
N GLY A 95 -19.40 -4.02 4.39
CA GLY A 95 -19.59 -4.25 5.80
C GLY A 95 -18.29 -4.32 6.59
N VAL A 96 -18.42 -4.47 7.90
CA VAL A 96 -17.28 -4.59 8.80
C VAL A 96 -16.68 -5.99 8.65
N ASN A 97 -15.44 -6.05 8.23
CA ASN A 97 -14.62 -7.26 8.14
C ASN A 97 -13.41 -7.23 9.08
N GLY A 98 -13.24 -6.18 9.87
CA GLY A 98 -12.14 -6.05 10.79
C GLY A 98 -12.47 -5.18 11.99
N PHE A 99 -11.70 -5.34 13.06
CA PHE A 99 -11.80 -4.56 14.27
C PHE A 99 -10.41 -4.19 14.79
N GLY A 100 -10.24 -2.97 15.26
CA GLY A 100 -8.94 -2.51 15.71
C GLY A 100 -9.02 -1.36 16.71
N PHE A 101 -7.84 -1.01 17.20
CA PHE A 101 -7.64 0.11 18.11
C PHE A 101 -6.42 0.92 17.70
N ALA A 102 -6.47 2.20 17.96
CA ALA A 102 -5.33 3.09 17.82
C ALA A 102 -5.31 4.17 18.88
N VAL A 103 -4.16 4.77 19.07
CA VAL A 103 -3.93 5.86 20.00
C VAL A 103 -3.21 6.99 19.28
N ASP A 104 -3.67 8.22 19.49
CA ASP A 104 -2.91 9.43 19.19
C ASP A 104 -2.43 10.04 20.50
N LEU A 105 -1.18 10.49 20.52
CA LEU A 105 -0.58 11.22 21.64
C LEU A 105 -0.02 12.53 21.11
N GLY A 106 -0.15 13.59 21.91
CA GLY A 106 0.40 14.90 21.55
C GLY A 106 0.84 15.70 22.75
N ALA A 107 1.85 16.53 22.59
CA ALA A 107 2.33 17.46 23.57
C ALA A 107 2.75 18.77 22.89
N GLU A 108 2.49 19.88 23.57
CA GLU A 108 2.94 21.22 23.21
C GLU A 108 3.62 21.85 24.43
N TYR A 109 4.80 22.40 24.24
CA TYR A 109 5.59 23.02 25.30
C TYR A 109 6.01 24.44 24.89
N GLU A 110 5.56 25.42 25.66
CA GLU A 110 5.95 26.82 25.55
C GLU A 110 7.19 27.04 26.43
N TYR A 111 8.36 27.05 25.81
CA TYR A 111 9.62 27.24 26.55
C TYR A 111 9.70 28.65 27.13
N ASP A 112 9.42 29.65 26.28
CA ASP A 112 9.33 31.07 26.64
C ASP A 112 8.34 31.78 25.68
N ASN A 113 8.32 33.09 25.66
CA ASN A 113 7.43 33.89 24.79
C ASN A 113 7.77 33.76 23.30
N ASN A 114 8.98 33.27 22.98
CA ASN A 114 9.51 33.20 21.62
C ASN A 114 9.46 31.79 21.05
N TRP A 115 9.67 30.77 21.87
CA TRP A 115 9.84 29.39 21.44
C TRP A 115 8.72 28.47 21.91
N LYS A 116 8.12 27.78 20.94
CA LYS A 116 7.13 26.75 21.16
C LYS A 116 7.54 25.46 20.46
N PHE A 117 7.45 24.34 21.15
CA PHE A 117 7.76 23.01 20.68
C PHE A 117 6.50 22.15 20.68
N SER A 118 6.34 21.33 19.66
CA SER A 118 5.23 20.37 19.59
C SER A 118 5.73 18.99 19.16
N ALA A 119 5.10 17.97 19.71
CA ALA A 119 5.33 16.58 19.33
C ALA A 119 3.98 15.86 19.28
N ALA A 120 3.76 15.05 18.23
CA ALA A 120 2.59 14.20 18.15
C ALA A 120 2.96 12.85 17.53
N LEU A 121 2.35 11.79 18.05
CA LEU A 121 2.37 10.45 17.49
C LEU A 121 0.92 10.05 17.19
N LEU A 122 0.61 9.81 15.94
CA LEU A 122 -0.73 9.56 15.43
C LEU A 122 -0.85 8.13 14.91
N ASP A 123 -2.03 7.54 15.03
CA ASP A 123 -2.37 6.23 14.46
C ASP A 123 -1.50 5.07 14.96
N LEU A 124 -1.01 5.15 16.21
CA LEU A 124 -0.30 4.04 16.81
C LEU A 124 -1.29 2.92 17.17
N GLY A 125 -1.45 1.95 16.28
CA GLY A 125 -2.46 0.91 16.43
C GLY A 125 -2.43 -0.15 15.35
N PHE A 126 -3.50 -0.95 15.31
CA PHE A 126 -3.67 -2.06 14.38
C PHE A 126 -5.13 -2.36 14.10
N ILE A 127 -5.38 -3.11 13.02
CA ILE A 127 -6.67 -3.72 12.70
C ILE A 127 -6.47 -5.22 12.53
N GLY A 128 -7.26 -6.02 13.25
CA GLY A 128 -7.43 -7.45 13.02
C GLY A 128 -8.57 -7.67 12.03
N TRP A 129 -8.26 -8.30 10.90
CA TRP A 129 -9.20 -8.65 9.83
C TRP A 129 -9.69 -10.06 10.02
N LYS A 130 -10.95 -10.35 9.71
CA LYS A 130 -11.56 -11.68 9.86
C LYS A 130 -11.20 -12.63 8.74
N THR A 131 -11.09 -12.12 7.51
CA THR A 131 -10.77 -12.88 6.31
C THR A 131 -9.54 -12.30 5.62
N ASN A 132 -8.84 -13.12 4.85
CA ASN A 132 -7.70 -12.74 4.04
C ASN A 132 -7.65 -13.60 2.79
N PHE A 133 -8.41 -13.25 1.78
CA PHE A 133 -8.37 -13.90 0.47
C PHE A 133 -7.05 -13.61 -0.20
N MET A 134 -6.41 -14.64 -0.70
CA MET A 134 -5.09 -14.54 -1.33
C MET A 134 -5.14 -15.08 -2.75
N ALA A 135 -4.56 -14.32 -3.67
CA ALA A 135 -4.24 -14.78 -5.00
C ALA A 135 -2.73 -14.56 -5.27
N SER A 136 -2.07 -15.52 -5.89
CA SER A 136 -0.62 -15.43 -6.12
C SER A 136 -0.20 -16.17 -7.40
N THR A 137 1.01 -15.89 -7.85
CA THR A 137 1.62 -16.66 -8.95
C THR A 137 2.02 -18.07 -8.56
N ASN A 138 1.86 -18.44 -7.26
CA ASN A 138 2.28 -19.72 -6.68
C ASN A 138 3.75 -20.05 -6.97
N GLY A 139 4.63 -19.07 -6.75
CA GLY A 139 6.05 -19.15 -7.01
C GLY A 139 6.47 -18.26 -8.17
N ASP A 140 7.69 -18.52 -8.67
CA ASP A 140 8.25 -17.79 -9.80
C ASP A 140 7.59 -18.22 -11.11
N ARG A 141 7.03 -17.26 -11.85
CA ARG A 141 6.59 -17.43 -13.23
C ARG A 141 7.73 -17.00 -14.15
N THR A 142 8.02 -17.81 -15.15
CA THR A 142 9.16 -17.58 -16.05
C THR A 142 8.72 -17.62 -17.50
N ILE A 143 9.22 -16.67 -18.28
CA ILE A 143 9.19 -16.71 -19.75
C ILE A 143 10.63 -16.74 -20.28
N ASP A 144 10.88 -17.58 -21.26
CA ASP A 144 12.16 -17.66 -21.95
C ASP A 144 11.94 -17.48 -23.45
N THR A 145 12.65 -16.53 -24.05
CA THR A 145 12.47 -16.22 -25.47
C THR A 145 13.01 -17.31 -26.41
N ASP A 146 13.86 -18.21 -25.93
CA ASP A 146 14.32 -19.39 -26.69
C ASP A 146 13.19 -20.37 -27.05
N THR A 147 12.06 -20.29 -26.37
CA THR A 147 10.90 -21.15 -26.63
C THR A 147 10.06 -20.69 -27.82
N TYR A 148 10.34 -19.49 -28.36
CA TYR A 148 9.59 -18.88 -29.46
C TYR A 148 10.43 -18.87 -30.74
N ILE A 149 9.88 -19.42 -31.81
CA ILE A 149 10.58 -19.54 -33.12
C ILE A 149 9.97 -18.49 -34.07
N PHE A 150 10.54 -17.31 -34.08
CA PHE A 150 10.11 -16.25 -35.02
C PHE A 150 10.72 -16.54 -36.42
N ASN A 151 10.05 -17.39 -37.18
CA ASN A 151 10.46 -17.71 -38.53
C ASN A 151 9.67 -16.91 -39.55
N MET A 152 10.33 -16.36 -40.58
CA MET A 152 9.66 -15.66 -41.67
C MET A 152 9.24 -16.60 -42.82
N ASP A 153 9.66 -17.85 -42.81
CA ASP A 153 9.21 -18.86 -43.73
C ASP A 153 7.84 -19.39 -43.28
N ASN A 154 6.81 -19.22 -44.11
CA ASN A 154 5.43 -19.58 -43.86
C ASN A 154 5.21 -21.09 -43.60
N ASP A 155 5.69 -21.60 -42.50
CA ASP A 155 5.23 -22.85 -41.92
C ASP A 155 3.97 -22.49 -41.08
N GLU A 156 2.82 -23.09 -41.40
CA GLU A 156 1.52 -22.74 -40.80
C GLU A 156 1.55 -22.87 -39.23
N ALA A 157 2.37 -23.80 -38.71
CA ALA A 157 2.50 -24.02 -37.27
C ALA A 157 3.32 -22.93 -36.56
N HIS A 158 4.31 -22.34 -37.24
CA HIS A 158 5.25 -21.34 -36.70
C HIS A 158 5.25 -20.04 -37.50
N SER A 159 4.05 -19.59 -37.95
CA SER A 159 3.94 -18.30 -38.60
C SER A 159 4.31 -17.19 -37.59
N PHE A 160 4.82 -16.07 -38.07
CA PHE A 160 5.19 -14.93 -37.23
C PHE A 160 4.00 -14.45 -36.37
N GLU A 161 2.80 -14.50 -36.89
CA GLU A 161 1.58 -14.12 -36.20
C GLU A 161 1.29 -15.07 -35.01
N ASN A 162 1.32 -16.39 -35.25
CA ASN A 162 1.08 -17.38 -34.20
C ASN A 162 2.15 -17.33 -33.10
N GLU A 163 3.43 -17.15 -33.45
CA GLU A 163 4.51 -17.04 -32.48
C GLU A 163 4.44 -15.72 -31.68
N MET A 164 4.01 -14.63 -32.31
CA MET A 164 3.79 -13.36 -31.60
C MET A 164 2.61 -13.45 -30.62
N ASP A 165 1.52 -14.13 -31.01
CA ASP A 165 0.39 -14.36 -30.13
C ASP A 165 0.79 -15.22 -28.92
N ARG A 166 1.52 -16.32 -29.16
CA ARG A 166 2.07 -17.18 -28.10
C ARG A 166 3.00 -16.41 -27.17
N PHE A 167 3.86 -15.56 -27.70
CA PHE A 167 4.76 -14.71 -26.92
C PHE A 167 3.98 -13.71 -26.05
N THR A 168 2.98 -13.05 -26.63
CA THR A 168 2.12 -12.11 -25.90
C THR A 168 1.35 -12.81 -24.79
N GLU A 169 0.85 -14.01 -25.05
CA GLU A 169 0.22 -14.85 -24.03
C GLU A 169 1.19 -15.28 -22.93
N GLY A 170 2.42 -15.64 -23.29
CA GLY A 170 3.47 -15.95 -22.33
C GLY A 170 3.82 -14.76 -21.43
N LEU A 171 3.85 -13.56 -21.99
CA LEU A 171 4.03 -12.33 -21.20
C LEU A 171 2.85 -12.10 -20.23
N ALA A 172 1.61 -12.29 -20.67
CA ALA A 172 0.44 -12.19 -19.82
C ALA A 172 0.48 -13.20 -18.66
N ALA A 173 0.92 -14.44 -18.95
CA ALA A 173 1.05 -15.52 -17.96
C ALA A 173 1.98 -15.19 -16.79
N LEU A 174 2.94 -14.29 -16.99
CA LEU A 174 3.84 -13.84 -15.91
C LEU A 174 3.10 -13.19 -14.74
N TYR A 175 1.97 -12.57 -14.98
CA TYR A 175 1.20 -11.82 -13.98
C TYR A 175 -0.11 -12.49 -13.58
N GLU A 176 -0.40 -13.68 -14.10
CA GLU A 176 -1.60 -14.42 -13.74
C GLU A 176 -1.52 -14.94 -12.32
N LEU A 177 -2.52 -14.58 -11.53
CA LEU A 177 -2.65 -15.02 -10.16
C LEU A 177 -3.63 -16.21 -10.10
N GLN A 178 -3.31 -17.17 -9.26
CA GLN A 178 -4.20 -18.29 -8.92
C GLN A 178 -4.86 -18.00 -7.59
N ASP A 179 -6.14 -18.36 -7.47
CA ASP A 179 -6.88 -18.23 -6.23
C ASP A 179 -6.36 -19.24 -5.20
N ASN A 180 -5.88 -18.73 -4.07
CA ASN A 180 -5.43 -19.54 -2.94
C ASN A 180 -6.47 -19.58 -1.81
N GLY A 181 -7.64 -18.99 -2.02
CA GLY A 181 -8.74 -18.95 -1.07
C GLY A 181 -8.52 -18.05 0.15
N ASP A 182 -9.40 -18.19 1.12
CA ASP A 182 -9.29 -17.47 2.39
C ASP A 182 -8.22 -18.11 3.29
N GLN A 183 -7.17 -17.36 3.59
CA GLN A 183 -6.07 -17.76 4.48
C GLN A 183 -6.40 -17.55 5.96
N GLY A 184 -7.63 -17.12 6.27
CA GLY A 184 -8.08 -16.80 7.61
C GLY A 184 -7.73 -15.36 8.05
N GLY A 185 -7.97 -15.09 9.33
CA GLY A 185 -7.78 -13.75 9.87
C GLY A 185 -6.31 -13.29 9.84
N ARG A 186 -6.10 -12.00 9.60
CA ARG A 186 -4.77 -11.36 9.69
C ARG A 186 -4.82 -10.08 10.50
N THR A 187 -3.69 -9.73 11.11
CA THR A 187 -3.54 -8.44 11.81
C THR A 187 -2.57 -7.55 11.04
N LYS A 188 -2.93 -6.29 10.86
CA LYS A 188 -2.11 -5.29 10.20
C LYS A 188 -1.98 -4.04 11.06
N ALA A 189 -0.73 -3.63 11.32
CA ALA A 189 -0.46 -2.36 11.97
C ALA A 189 -0.88 -1.18 11.06
N LEU A 190 -1.35 -0.10 11.67
CA LEU A 190 -1.56 1.16 10.97
C LEU A 190 -0.20 1.81 10.67
N ALA A 191 -0.20 2.69 9.69
CA ALA A 191 0.97 3.50 9.39
C ALA A 191 1.03 4.70 10.35
N ALA A 192 1.65 4.50 11.51
CA ALA A 192 1.81 5.56 12.50
C ALA A 192 2.58 6.76 11.93
N THR A 193 2.22 7.97 12.37
CA THR A 193 2.87 9.20 11.95
C THR A 193 3.39 9.97 13.16
N MET A 194 4.67 10.31 13.14
CA MET A 194 5.31 11.18 14.12
C MET A 194 5.48 12.58 13.53
N ASN A 195 5.01 13.58 14.25
CA ASN A 195 5.18 14.99 13.92
C ASN A 195 5.98 15.68 15.01
N LEU A 196 7.02 16.42 14.64
CA LEU A 196 7.83 17.25 15.53
C LEU A 196 7.85 18.66 14.99
N GLY A 197 7.45 19.62 15.79
CA GLY A 197 7.34 21.02 15.39
C GLY A 197 8.11 21.96 16.32
N VAL A 198 8.66 23.01 15.74
CA VAL A 198 9.20 24.15 16.48
C VAL A 198 8.69 25.43 15.83
N GLU A 199 8.26 26.37 16.67
CA GLU A 199 7.83 27.71 16.25
C GLU A 199 8.65 28.76 17.01
N TYR A 200 9.07 29.78 16.29
CA TYR A 200 9.81 30.93 16.81
C TYR A 200 9.08 32.23 16.48
N THR A 201 8.78 33.01 17.51
CA THR A 201 8.18 34.36 17.41
C THR A 201 9.22 35.40 17.82
N PRO A 202 9.69 36.29 16.94
CA PRO A 202 10.73 37.27 17.28
C PRO A 202 10.19 38.40 18.14
N ASP A 203 10.99 38.86 19.10
CA ASP A 203 10.65 39.96 20.03
C ASP A 203 10.32 41.28 19.34
N PHE A 204 11.00 41.59 18.21
CA PHE A 204 10.82 42.83 17.48
C PHE A 204 9.48 42.94 16.76
N TYR A 205 8.79 41.79 16.53
CA TYR A 205 7.46 41.75 15.90
C TYR A 205 6.68 40.50 16.29
N ASN A 206 5.95 40.58 17.38
CA ASN A 206 5.20 39.47 17.96
C ASN A 206 3.99 38.99 17.14
N LYS A 207 3.73 39.60 15.98
CA LYS A 207 2.71 39.17 15.01
C LYS A 207 3.28 38.34 13.85
N MET A 208 4.55 38.00 13.91
CA MET A 208 5.21 37.13 12.95
C MET A 208 5.74 35.92 13.66
N SER A 209 5.58 34.74 13.03
CA SER A 209 6.22 33.52 13.51
C SER A 209 6.83 32.73 12.35
N PHE A 210 7.88 32.01 12.67
CA PHE A 210 8.55 31.05 11.79
C PHE A 210 8.39 29.65 12.37
N GLY A 211 8.02 28.70 11.53
CA GLY A 211 7.81 27.32 11.95
C GLY A 211 8.64 26.34 11.13
N LEU A 212 9.11 25.29 11.79
CA LEU A 212 9.66 24.09 11.17
C LEU A 212 8.86 22.91 11.68
N LEU A 213 8.34 22.10 10.78
CA LEU A 213 7.65 20.85 11.05
C LEU A 213 8.36 19.71 10.36
N ASN A 214 8.72 18.68 11.11
CA ASN A 214 9.09 17.37 10.60
C ASN A 214 7.87 16.45 10.70
N SER A 215 7.57 15.70 9.64
CA SER A 215 6.55 14.67 9.64
C SER A 215 7.16 13.37 9.11
N THR A 216 7.14 12.32 9.92
CA THR A 216 7.64 10.99 9.56
C THR A 216 6.53 9.96 9.67
N ARG A 217 6.22 9.29 8.56
CA ARG A 217 5.25 8.21 8.51
C ARG A 217 5.94 6.85 8.49
N PHE A 218 5.56 5.98 9.40
CA PHE A 218 6.10 4.63 9.54
C PHE A 218 5.17 3.63 8.84
N ALA A 219 5.48 3.27 7.61
CA ALA A 219 4.68 2.37 6.77
C ALA A 219 5.54 1.24 6.17
N GLY A 220 6.52 0.72 6.93
CA GLY A 220 7.47 -0.28 6.46
C GLY A 220 8.29 0.25 5.29
N LYS A 221 8.29 -0.46 4.17
CA LYS A 221 9.01 -0.05 2.94
C LYS A 221 8.46 1.22 2.27
N TYR A 222 7.27 1.67 2.66
CA TYR A 222 6.65 2.91 2.17
C TYR A 222 6.75 4.05 3.19
N SER A 223 7.66 3.95 4.16
CA SER A 223 7.93 5.03 5.11
C SER A 223 8.54 6.23 4.39
N TRP A 224 8.17 7.43 4.86
CA TRP A 224 8.71 8.67 4.33
C TRP A 224 8.84 9.71 5.44
N THR A 225 9.69 10.71 5.20
CA THR A 225 9.90 11.85 6.08
C THR A 225 9.87 13.12 5.25
N ASP A 226 9.15 14.14 5.72
CA ASP A 226 9.17 15.47 5.13
C ASP A 226 9.51 16.56 6.18
N PHE A 227 9.97 17.70 5.67
CA PHE A 227 10.22 18.90 6.43
C PHE A 227 9.49 20.07 5.79
N ARG A 228 8.74 20.81 6.61
CA ARG A 228 7.98 21.97 6.17
C ARG A 228 8.44 23.21 6.92
N LEU A 229 8.75 24.27 6.17
CA LEU A 229 9.04 25.59 6.70
C LEU A 229 7.80 26.47 6.52
N SER A 230 7.48 27.26 7.52
CA SER A 230 6.40 28.24 7.46
C SER A 230 6.84 29.59 7.98
N ALA A 231 6.27 30.65 7.43
CA ALA A 231 6.35 32.00 7.96
C ALA A 231 4.93 32.58 7.99
N ASN A 232 4.48 32.98 9.16
CA ASN A 232 3.16 33.55 9.36
C ASN A 232 3.32 35.02 9.76
N VAL A 233 2.55 35.90 9.14
CA VAL A 233 2.52 37.32 9.48
C VAL A 233 1.08 37.74 9.64
N ALA A 234 0.70 38.19 10.83
CA ALA A 234 -0.63 38.78 11.05
C ALA A 234 -0.56 40.25 10.60
N PRO A 235 -1.41 40.68 9.63
CA PRO A 235 -1.38 42.07 9.17
C PRO A 235 -1.77 43.02 10.32
N CYS A 236 -1.09 44.17 10.38
CA CYS A 236 -1.57 45.24 11.24
C CYS A 236 -2.94 45.70 10.76
N LYS A 237 -3.92 45.79 11.68
CA LYS A 237 -5.13 46.56 11.37
C LYS A 237 -4.67 48.03 11.20
N ILE A 238 -4.77 48.56 9.98
CA ILE A 238 -4.65 49.97 9.67
C ILE A 238 -5.88 50.68 10.22
#